data_3c791d777189315a932d1cad73114a6e
#
_entry.id   3c791d777189315a932d1cad73114a6e
#
_cell.length_a   1.000
_cell.length_b   1.000
_cell.length_c   1.000
_cell.angle_alpha   90.00
_cell.angle_beta   90.00
_cell.angle_gamma   90.00
#
_symmetry.space_group_name_H-M   'P 1'
#
loop_
_entity.id
_entity.type
_entity.pdbx_description
1 polymer ?
#
loop_
_entity_poly.entity_id
_entity_poly.type
_entity_poly.pdbx_seq_one_letter_code
_entity_poly.pdbx_strand_id
1 'polypeptide(L)'
;MENLLVRKENETFDEYENRLYTLKLRDNLFTWEDIVEALNSIKPQKDRRKRDAYSRKAHKMYNEGLIDFNNYLCEPDPEAEYKNYLTTIKKERYKLSEERIQNNAYIRMLAREETLKEIASDFADKMSKEKLLTIPDVNVNSQTNKNQKEGILCLSDWHYGIEVNNYFNNYNPEICRQRVNKLLLKVINICNLNNIKKIYVVNLGDLICGRIHLTLRLESREDVISQTMEVSEILAEFLNELSQYCDLVYTDCLDNHSRLEPRKSEAMELETLARITPWYLKQRLSANKNIKFLDNKYADDIVSFSVLGHEVAGVHGHKDKPDKVINNMISMTRKRNDLVISSHYHHFSCDESHECLRISNGSLMGVDQYAQDLRLTNKPSQNFIISSEEDVAEAIYKINLC
;
A
#
# COMPACT_ATOMS: atom_id res chain seq x y z
N MET A 1 36.60 45.63 2.51
CA MET A 1 36.52 45.12 1.12
C MET A 1 36.79 46.22 0.08
N GLU A 2 36.35 47.46 0.24
CA GLU A 2 36.62 48.56 -0.73
C GLU A 2 38.10 48.85 -0.95
N ASN A 3 38.95 48.70 0.07
CA ASN A 3 40.41 48.92 -0.05
C ASN A 3 41.15 47.94 -0.99
N LEU A 4 40.56 46.78 -1.32
CA LEU A 4 41.16 45.78 -2.21
C LEU A 4 41.03 46.14 -3.70
N LEU A 5 40.10 47.00 -4.05
CA LEU A 5 39.89 47.50 -5.41
C LEU A 5 40.76 48.72 -5.72
N VAL A 6 41.42 49.31 -4.73
CA VAL A 6 42.29 50.50 -4.93
C VAL A 6 43.70 50.05 -5.30
N ARG A 7 44.34 50.76 -6.30
CA ARG A 7 45.71 50.50 -6.69
C ARG A 7 46.68 51.01 -5.59
N LYS A 8 47.63 50.12 -5.20
CA LYS A 8 48.64 50.43 -4.18
C LYS A 8 49.65 51.39 -4.73
N GLU A 9 50.32 52.21 -3.85
CA GLU A 9 51.27 53.29 -4.25
C GLU A 9 52.45 52.80 -5.08
N ASN A 10 52.93 51.56 -4.85
CA ASN A 10 54.08 51.00 -5.57
C ASN A 10 53.74 49.95 -6.59
N GLU A 11 52.44 49.76 -6.90
CA GLU A 11 51.91 48.68 -7.80
C GLU A 11 51.88 49.20 -9.25
N THR A 12 52.50 48.50 -10.19
CA THR A 12 52.36 48.78 -11.61
C THR A 12 50.92 48.55 -12.08
N PHE A 13 50.56 49.08 -13.26
CA PHE A 13 49.21 48.86 -13.76
C PHE A 13 48.95 47.34 -14.06
N ASP A 14 49.95 46.65 -14.59
CA ASP A 14 49.85 45.24 -14.91
C ASP A 14 49.74 44.36 -13.64
N GLU A 15 50.46 44.67 -12.59
CA GLU A 15 50.34 44.02 -11.28
C GLU A 15 48.96 44.25 -10.66
N TYR A 16 48.44 45.47 -10.74
CA TYR A 16 47.11 45.81 -10.27
C TYR A 16 46.04 45.07 -11.03
N GLU A 17 46.12 45.03 -12.38
CA GLU A 17 45.20 44.29 -13.23
C GLU A 17 45.24 42.79 -12.92
N ASN A 18 46.42 42.21 -12.77
CA ASN A 18 46.61 40.80 -12.40
C ASN A 18 46.02 40.49 -11.02
N ARG A 19 46.24 41.36 -10.05
CA ARG A 19 45.68 41.22 -8.71
C ARG A 19 44.15 41.22 -8.73
N LEU A 20 43.53 42.13 -9.44
CA LEU A 20 42.09 42.21 -9.56
C LEU A 20 41.50 40.97 -10.27
N TYR A 21 42.18 40.47 -11.31
CA TYR A 21 41.77 39.25 -11.99
C TYR A 21 41.89 38.02 -11.08
N THR A 22 42.94 37.95 -10.27
CA THR A 22 43.12 36.89 -9.27
C THR A 22 42.02 36.94 -8.23
N LEU A 23 41.72 38.10 -7.66
CA LEU A 23 40.61 38.27 -6.70
C LEU A 23 39.26 37.89 -7.28
N LYS A 24 39.06 38.06 -8.60
CA LYS A 24 37.84 37.63 -9.27
C LYS A 24 37.83 36.15 -9.59
N LEU A 25 38.87 35.63 -10.23
CA LEU A 25 38.87 34.27 -10.77
C LEU A 25 39.12 33.19 -9.71
N ARG A 26 39.94 33.50 -8.69
CA ARG A 26 40.25 32.58 -7.59
C ARG A 26 39.29 32.74 -6.44
N ASP A 27 39.13 33.97 -5.95
CA ASP A 27 38.45 34.20 -4.67
C ASP A 27 36.96 34.58 -4.85
N ASN A 28 36.60 34.95 -6.07
CA ASN A 28 35.25 35.44 -6.44
C ASN A 28 34.71 36.55 -5.51
N LEU A 29 35.60 37.40 -5.00
CA LEU A 29 35.30 38.43 -4.00
C LEU A 29 34.53 39.62 -4.57
N PHE A 30 34.67 39.90 -5.87
CA PHE A 30 34.06 41.04 -6.56
C PHE A 30 33.30 40.61 -7.80
N THR A 31 32.34 41.44 -8.23
CA THR A 31 31.67 41.25 -9.53
C THR A 31 32.56 41.69 -10.69
N TRP A 32 32.26 41.30 -11.93
CA TRP A 32 32.97 41.84 -13.09
C TRP A 32 32.72 43.33 -13.27
N GLU A 33 31.60 43.83 -12.81
CA GLU A 33 31.24 45.25 -12.80
C GLU A 33 32.18 46.05 -11.89
N ASP A 34 32.45 45.55 -10.69
CA ASP A 34 33.39 46.19 -9.74
C ASP A 34 34.82 46.25 -10.31
N ILE A 35 35.26 45.13 -10.94
CA ILE A 35 36.59 45.07 -11.57
C ILE A 35 36.69 46.04 -12.75
N VAL A 36 35.68 46.16 -13.56
CA VAL A 36 35.61 47.08 -14.72
C VAL A 36 35.64 48.51 -14.26
N GLU A 37 34.90 48.86 -13.22
CA GLU A 37 34.88 50.20 -12.64
C GLU A 37 36.26 50.56 -12.07
N ALA A 38 36.85 49.68 -11.28
CA ALA A 38 38.18 49.87 -10.69
C ALA A 38 39.26 50.07 -11.76
N LEU A 39 39.30 49.23 -12.81
CA LEU A 39 40.29 49.36 -13.89
C LEU A 39 40.05 50.57 -14.78
N ASN A 40 38.82 50.92 -15.07
CA ASN A 40 38.47 52.07 -15.89
C ASN A 40 38.64 53.43 -15.16
N SER A 41 38.60 53.44 -13.83
CA SER A 41 38.83 54.67 -13.04
C SER A 41 40.23 55.26 -13.25
N ILE A 42 41.23 54.41 -13.52
CA ILE A 42 42.62 54.77 -13.67
C ILE A 42 43.02 54.95 -15.13
N LYS A 43 42.27 54.44 -16.09
CA LYS A 43 42.58 54.54 -17.53
C LYS A 43 42.05 55.82 -18.17
N PRO A 44 42.82 56.41 -19.15
CA PRO A 44 42.28 57.47 -20.00
C PRO A 44 41.03 57.03 -20.75
N GLN A 45 40.09 57.90 -21.01
CA GLN A 45 38.77 57.58 -21.59
C GLN A 45 38.88 56.81 -22.88
N LYS A 46 39.87 57.01 -23.73
CA LYS A 46 40.12 56.28 -25.00
C LYS A 46 40.51 54.79 -24.79
N ASP A 47 41.05 54.44 -23.62
CA ASP A 47 41.57 53.11 -23.31
C ASP A 47 40.64 52.31 -22.41
N ARG A 48 39.45 52.82 -22.06
CA ARG A 48 38.44 52.16 -21.26
C ARG A 48 37.78 51.03 -22.04
N ARG A 49 37.57 49.92 -21.39
CA ARG A 49 37.00 48.70 -22.00
C ARG A 49 35.72 48.27 -21.30
N LYS A 50 34.87 47.55 -22.04
CA LYS A 50 33.66 46.93 -21.51
C LYS A 50 33.99 45.60 -20.79
N ARG A 51 33.07 45.16 -19.95
CA ARG A 51 33.13 43.92 -19.16
C ARG A 51 33.71 42.74 -19.92
N ASP A 52 33.14 42.41 -21.10
CA ASP A 52 33.52 41.22 -21.86
C ASP A 52 34.97 41.25 -22.36
N ALA A 53 35.55 42.43 -22.56
CA ALA A 53 36.95 42.58 -22.95
C ALA A 53 37.90 42.27 -21.78
N TYR A 54 37.58 42.74 -20.57
CA TYR A 54 38.33 42.42 -19.37
C TYR A 54 38.19 40.96 -18.97
N SER A 55 36.97 40.43 -18.98
CA SER A 55 36.71 39.01 -18.66
C SER A 55 37.48 38.08 -19.61
N ARG A 56 37.43 38.34 -20.93
CA ARG A 56 38.16 37.51 -21.91
C ARG A 56 39.70 37.63 -21.72
N LYS A 57 40.21 38.81 -21.41
CA LYS A 57 41.63 38.98 -21.12
C LYS A 57 42.05 38.21 -19.88
N ALA A 58 41.28 38.31 -18.82
CA ALA A 58 41.57 37.60 -17.57
C ALA A 58 41.56 36.08 -17.74
N HIS A 59 40.56 35.51 -18.42
CA HIS A 59 40.49 34.08 -18.69
C HIS A 59 41.60 33.60 -19.63
N LYS A 60 42.00 34.43 -20.62
CA LYS A 60 43.16 34.14 -21.46
C LYS A 60 44.46 34.09 -20.64
N MET A 61 44.70 35.07 -19.80
CA MET A 61 45.89 35.14 -18.91
C MET A 61 45.90 33.98 -17.90
N TYR A 62 44.72 33.57 -17.41
CA TYR A 62 44.59 32.39 -16.55
C TYR A 62 45.00 31.11 -17.28
N ASN A 63 44.46 30.88 -18.49
CA ASN A 63 44.75 29.68 -19.29
C ASN A 63 46.21 29.62 -19.77
N GLU A 64 46.88 30.78 -19.93
CA GLU A 64 48.30 30.92 -20.30
C GLU A 64 49.25 30.84 -19.09
N GLY A 65 48.71 30.69 -17.86
CA GLY A 65 49.50 30.62 -16.61
C GLY A 65 50.16 31.96 -16.25
N LEU A 66 49.69 33.07 -16.80
CA LEU A 66 50.24 34.42 -16.56
C LEU A 66 49.69 35.09 -15.31
N ILE A 67 48.67 34.52 -14.69
CA ILE A 67 48.16 34.98 -13.41
C ILE A 67 48.78 34.13 -12.30
N ASP A 68 49.60 34.75 -11.48
CA ASP A 68 50.25 34.13 -10.33
C ASP A 68 49.32 34.19 -9.10
N PHE A 69 48.73 33.07 -8.76
CA PHE A 69 47.85 32.93 -7.60
C PHE A 69 48.60 32.97 -6.26
N ASN A 70 49.93 32.82 -6.24
CA ASN A 70 50.70 32.73 -5.01
C ASN A 70 51.11 34.10 -4.44
N ASN A 71 51.21 35.10 -5.30
CA ASN A 71 51.73 36.43 -4.90
C ASN A 71 50.67 37.38 -4.29
N TYR A 72 49.39 37.03 -4.30
CA TYR A 72 48.29 37.90 -3.84
C TYR A 72 47.41 37.22 -2.79
N LEU A 73 48.00 36.41 -1.90
CA LEU A 73 47.32 35.86 -0.75
C LEU A 73 46.83 37.00 0.14
N CYS A 74 45.54 37.28 0.15
CA CYS A 74 44.91 37.86 1.31
C CYS A 74 45.09 36.85 2.44
N GLU A 75 45.67 37.25 3.55
CA GLU A 75 45.62 36.42 4.76
C GLU A 75 44.14 36.05 4.98
N PRO A 76 43.80 34.77 5.13
CA PRO A 76 42.42 34.36 5.36
C PRO A 76 41.91 35.09 6.60
N ASP A 77 40.77 35.74 6.48
CA ASP A 77 40.11 36.34 7.65
C ASP A 77 39.82 35.21 8.64
N PRO A 78 40.48 35.16 9.81
CA PRO A 78 40.35 34.08 10.78
C PRO A 78 38.91 33.91 11.25
N GLU A 79 38.12 34.98 11.21
CA GLU A 79 36.71 34.96 11.59
C GLU A 79 35.81 34.31 10.50
N ALA A 80 36.13 34.53 9.23
CA ALA A 80 35.45 33.88 8.11
C ALA A 80 35.77 32.37 8.02
N GLU A 81 37.03 32.00 8.24
CA GLU A 81 37.47 30.60 8.29
C GLU A 81 36.83 29.86 9.47
N TYR A 82 36.77 30.47 10.64
CA TYR A 82 36.08 29.93 11.82
C TYR A 82 34.56 29.75 11.58
N LYS A 83 33.89 30.71 10.96
CA LYS A 83 32.46 30.59 10.57
C LYS A 83 32.21 29.45 9.58
N ASN A 84 33.08 29.32 8.58
CA ASN A 84 33.00 28.21 7.62
C ASN A 84 33.22 26.85 8.30
N TYR A 85 34.19 26.76 9.20
CA TYR A 85 34.43 25.54 9.99
C TYR A 85 33.21 25.17 10.87
N LEU A 86 32.65 26.14 11.59
CA LEU A 86 31.43 25.92 12.37
C LEU A 86 30.24 25.50 11.53
N THR A 87 30.12 26.08 10.33
CA THR A 87 29.04 25.70 9.40
C THR A 87 29.20 24.28 8.88
N THR A 88 30.43 23.86 8.61
CA THR A 88 30.75 22.48 8.20
C THR A 88 30.46 21.51 9.31
N ILE A 89 30.89 21.80 10.55
CA ILE A 89 30.57 20.96 11.71
C ILE A 89 29.04 20.83 11.92
N LYS A 90 28.31 21.94 11.80
CA LYS A 90 26.84 21.92 11.91
C LYS A 90 26.23 21.03 10.85
N LYS A 91 26.64 21.14 9.59
CA LYS A 91 26.17 20.30 8.49
C LYS A 91 26.46 18.82 8.75
N GLU A 92 27.65 18.47 9.20
CA GLU A 92 28.01 17.09 9.54
C GLU A 92 27.18 16.57 10.72
N ARG A 93 26.95 17.37 11.75
CA ARG A 93 26.07 17.00 12.88
C ARG A 93 24.62 16.76 12.42
N TYR A 94 24.09 17.58 11.50
CA TYR A 94 22.76 17.36 10.93
C TYR A 94 22.70 16.06 10.12
N LYS A 95 23.69 15.79 9.25
CA LYS A 95 23.76 14.52 8.52
C LYS A 95 23.77 13.31 9.44
N LEU A 96 24.64 13.31 10.45
CA LEU A 96 24.69 12.23 11.45
C LEU A 96 23.37 12.09 12.22
N SER A 97 22.69 13.20 12.51
CA SER A 97 21.39 13.17 13.17
C SER A 97 20.32 12.53 12.26
N GLU A 98 20.29 12.90 10.99
CA GLU A 98 19.38 12.30 9.99
C GLU A 98 19.65 10.81 9.80
N GLU A 99 20.92 10.41 9.63
CA GLU A 99 21.29 8.98 9.53
C GLU A 99 20.87 8.20 10.77
N ARG A 100 21.04 8.79 11.96
CA ARG A 100 20.61 8.18 13.22
C ARG A 100 19.08 8.01 13.30
N ILE A 101 18.33 9.00 12.83
CA ILE A 101 16.85 8.94 12.77
C ILE A 101 16.42 7.84 11.80
N GLN A 102 17.01 7.77 10.60
CA GLN A 102 16.72 6.75 9.59
C GLN A 102 17.07 5.34 10.09
N ASN A 103 18.26 5.17 10.68
CA ASN A 103 18.67 3.89 11.27
C ASN A 103 17.75 3.46 12.41
N ASN A 104 17.36 4.37 13.29
CA ASN A 104 16.44 4.06 14.37
C ASN A 104 15.04 3.70 13.84
N ALA A 105 14.57 4.35 12.78
CA ALA A 105 13.33 4.00 12.11
C ALA A 105 13.41 2.60 11.49
N TYR A 106 14.50 2.29 10.81
CA TYR A 106 14.76 0.97 10.22
C TYR A 106 14.83 -0.15 11.27
N ILE A 107 15.58 0.07 12.37
CA ILE A 107 15.68 -0.90 13.46
C ILE A 107 14.30 -1.13 14.12
N ARG A 108 13.51 -0.05 14.31
CA ARG A 108 12.15 -0.17 14.85
C ARG A 108 11.23 -0.96 13.92
N MET A 109 11.38 -0.78 12.60
CA MET A 109 10.64 -1.54 11.60
C MET A 109 10.98 -3.04 11.68
N LEU A 110 12.27 -3.38 11.70
CA LEU A 110 12.73 -4.77 11.83
C LEU A 110 12.25 -5.41 13.14
N ALA A 111 12.37 -4.70 14.28
CA ALA A 111 11.90 -5.19 15.56
C ALA A 111 10.38 -5.43 15.58
N ARG A 112 9.61 -4.56 14.94
CA ARG A 112 8.15 -4.77 14.78
C ARG A 112 7.83 -5.98 13.93
N GLU A 113 8.55 -6.17 12.82
CA GLU A 113 8.36 -7.33 11.95
C GLU A 113 8.68 -8.64 12.69
N GLU A 114 9.77 -8.67 13.46
CA GLU A 114 10.17 -9.82 14.26
C GLU A 114 9.14 -10.11 15.35
N THR A 115 8.70 -9.08 16.10
CA THR A 115 7.65 -9.22 17.12
C THR A 115 6.33 -9.73 16.51
N LEU A 116 5.93 -9.25 15.31
CA LEU A 116 4.73 -9.72 14.64
C LEU A 116 4.84 -11.19 14.23
N LYS A 117 6.00 -11.62 13.74
CA LYS A 117 6.26 -13.03 13.39
C LYS A 117 6.21 -13.93 14.63
N GLU A 118 6.80 -13.49 15.74
CA GLU A 118 6.77 -14.23 17.02
C GLU A 118 5.34 -14.38 17.54
N ILE A 119 4.58 -13.28 17.62
CA ILE A 119 3.19 -13.28 18.07
C ILE A 119 2.33 -14.18 17.18
N ALA A 120 2.47 -14.08 15.85
CA ALA A 120 1.72 -14.92 14.91
C ALA A 120 2.07 -16.40 15.06
N SER A 121 3.34 -16.72 15.30
CA SER A 121 3.80 -18.10 15.54
C SER A 121 3.24 -18.65 16.86
N ASP A 122 3.36 -17.89 17.95
CA ASP A 122 2.85 -18.30 19.26
C ASP A 122 1.33 -18.49 19.25
N PHE A 123 0.61 -17.63 18.54
CA PHE A 123 -0.83 -17.76 18.36
C PHE A 123 -1.20 -19.01 17.54
N ALA A 124 -0.51 -19.24 16.42
CA ALA A 124 -0.71 -20.43 15.61
C ALA A 124 -0.44 -21.73 16.42
N ASP A 125 0.63 -21.75 17.23
CA ASP A 125 0.96 -22.86 18.09
C ASP A 125 -0.07 -23.08 19.21
N LYS A 126 -0.61 -22.00 19.75
CA LYS A 126 -1.67 -22.05 20.77
C LYS A 126 -2.96 -22.59 20.18
N MET A 127 -3.38 -22.04 19.03
CA MET A 127 -4.61 -22.45 18.34
C MET A 127 -4.52 -23.87 17.74
N SER A 128 -3.32 -24.31 17.33
CA SER A 128 -3.13 -25.69 16.84
C SER A 128 -3.42 -26.76 17.90
N LYS A 129 -3.31 -26.39 19.18
CA LYS A 129 -3.58 -27.28 20.34
C LYS A 129 -5.05 -27.28 20.76
N GLU A 130 -5.84 -26.28 20.33
CA GLU A 130 -7.27 -26.25 20.59
C GLU A 130 -8.02 -27.14 19.61
N LYS A 131 -8.96 -27.92 20.11
CA LYS A 131 -9.84 -28.74 19.28
C LYS A 131 -10.75 -27.83 18.48
N LEU A 132 -10.72 -27.97 17.15
CA LEU A 132 -11.77 -27.41 16.29
C LEU A 132 -13.11 -28.02 16.69
N LEU A 133 -14.15 -27.20 16.79
CA LEU A 133 -15.50 -27.67 17.04
C LEU A 133 -15.92 -28.56 15.86
N THR A 134 -16.31 -29.80 16.19
CA THR A 134 -16.83 -30.76 15.21
C THR A 134 -18.34 -30.87 15.35
N ILE A 135 -19.06 -30.66 14.26
CA ILE A 135 -20.47 -30.96 14.18
C ILE A 135 -20.64 -32.48 13.92
N PRO A 136 -21.65 -33.17 14.50
CA PRO A 136 -21.88 -34.60 14.26
C PRO A 136 -22.07 -34.91 12.78
N ASP A 137 -21.57 -36.08 12.33
CA ASP A 137 -21.65 -36.55 10.96
C ASP A 137 -23.07 -36.48 10.39
N VAL A 138 -23.23 -35.67 9.35
CA VAL A 138 -24.45 -35.67 8.53
C VAL A 138 -24.19 -36.53 7.29
N ASN A 139 -24.80 -37.71 7.20
CA ASN A 139 -24.73 -38.57 6.03
C ASN A 139 -25.32 -37.87 4.80
N VAL A 140 -24.49 -37.43 3.88
CA VAL A 140 -24.89 -36.87 2.60
C VAL A 140 -24.92 -38.01 1.57
N ASN A 141 -26.09 -38.49 1.22
CA ASN A 141 -26.27 -39.47 0.14
C ASN A 141 -25.83 -38.86 -1.20
N SER A 142 -24.76 -39.39 -1.77
CA SER A 142 -24.26 -39.04 -3.09
C SER A 142 -25.19 -39.57 -4.19
N GLN A 143 -26.07 -38.74 -4.72
CA GLN A 143 -26.69 -39.00 -6.02
C GLN A 143 -25.93 -38.27 -7.11
N THR A 144 -25.36 -39.00 -8.05
CA THR A 144 -24.74 -38.48 -9.26
C THR A 144 -25.80 -37.90 -10.18
N ASN A 145 -26.02 -36.59 -10.10
CA ASN A 145 -26.84 -35.87 -11.09
C ASN A 145 -25.97 -35.46 -12.28
N LYS A 146 -26.52 -35.61 -13.49
CA LYS A 146 -25.88 -35.30 -14.77
C LYS A 146 -25.54 -33.78 -14.95
N ASN A 147 -26.07 -32.92 -14.13
CA ASN A 147 -25.72 -31.48 -14.14
C ASN A 147 -24.89 -31.15 -12.89
N GLN A 148 -23.60 -31.19 -13.05
CA GLN A 148 -22.69 -30.81 -11.96
C GLN A 148 -22.85 -29.31 -11.70
N LYS A 149 -23.08 -28.96 -10.43
CA LYS A 149 -23.11 -27.56 -9.97
C LYS A 149 -22.04 -27.33 -8.92
N GLU A 150 -21.36 -26.20 -9.01
CA GLU A 150 -20.38 -25.78 -8.02
C GLU A 150 -20.76 -24.40 -7.47
N GLY A 151 -20.35 -24.10 -6.24
CA GLY A 151 -20.63 -22.82 -5.58
C GLY A 151 -19.44 -21.88 -5.61
N ILE A 152 -19.70 -20.58 -5.67
CA ILE A 152 -18.71 -19.53 -5.41
C ILE A 152 -19.25 -18.71 -4.24
N LEU A 153 -18.58 -18.75 -3.09
CA LEU A 153 -18.89 -17.93 -1.92
C LEU A 153 -17.96 -16.73 -1.86
N CYS A 154 -18.52 -15.53 -1.91
CA CYS A 154 -17.78 -14.29 -1.80
C CYS A 154 -17.78 -13.82 -0.35
N LEU A 155 -16.58 -13.62 0.22
CA LEU A 155 -16.37 -13.07 1.56
C LEU A 155 -15.62 -11.74 1.42
N SER A 156 -16.12 -10.67 2.03
CA SER A 156 -15.43 -9.38 2.07
C SER A 156 -16.03 -8.41 3.08
N ASP A 157 -15.30 -7.35 3.35
CA ASP A 157 -15.78 -6.18 4.08
C ASP A 157 -16.41 -6.56 5.42
N TRP A 158 -15.71 -7.43 6.18
CA TRP A 158 -16.10 -7.82 7.52
C TRP A 158 -15.78 -6.71 8.52
N HIS A 159 -14.67 -6.00 8.31
CA HIS A 159 -14.17 -4.91 9.17
C HIS A 159 -14.22 -5.30 10.65
N TYR A 160 -13.74 -6.50 10.97
CA TYR A 160 -13.68 -6.98 12.35
C TYR A 160 -12.90 -6.00 13.23
N GLY A 161 -13.41 -5.77 14.42
CA GLY A 161 -12.81 -4.87 15.40
C GLY A 161 -13.46 -3.49 15.51
N ILE A 162 -14.20 -3.02 14.50
CA ILE A 162 -14.93 -1.75 14.59
C ILE A 162 -16.18 -1.87 15.47
N GLU A 163 -16.50 -0.79 16.16
CA GLU A 163 -17.73 -0.66 16.93
C GLU A 163 -18.63 0.40 16.28
N VAL A 164 -19.79 -0.03 15.78
CA VAL A 164 -20.79 0.84 15.16
C VAL A 164 -22.08 0.75 15.96
N ASN A 165 -22.60 1.90 16.38
CA ASN A 165 -23.90 1.98 17.04
C ASN A 165 -24.62 3.25 16.55
N ASN A 166 -25.38 3.09 15.47
CA ASN A 166 -26.17 4.17 14.89
C ASN A 166 -27.59 3.70 14.54
N TYR A 167 -28.44 4.59 14.03
CA TYR A 167 -29.81 4.25 13.67
C TYR A 167 -29.93 3.13 12.61
N PHE A 168 -28.94 3.02 11.73
CA PHE A 168 -28.98 2.10 10.59
C PHE A 168 -28.33 0.74 10.88
N ASN A 169 -27.39 0.69 11.85
CA ASN A 169 -26.62 -0.52 12.12
C ASN A 169 -26.11 -0.56 13.57
N ASN A 170 -26.11 -1.78 14.10
CA ASN A 170 -25.33 -2.12 15.28
C ASN A 170 -24.34 -3.21 14.89
N TYR A 171 -23.05 -2.95 15.13
CA TYR A 171 -21.98 -3.86 14.75
C TYR A 171 -20.83 -3.77 15.75
N ASN A 172 -20.28 -4.92 16.10
CA ASN A 172 -19.13 -5.13 16.96
C ASN A 172 -18.56 -6.54 16.72
N PRO A 173 -17.46 -6.94 17.35
CA PRO A 173 -16.89 -8.28 17.18
C PRO A 173 -17.86 -9.43 17.45
N GLU A 174 -18.72 -9.31 18.44
CA GLU A 174 -19.72 -10.33 18.79
C GLU A 174 -20.79 -10.45 17.70
N ILE A 175 -21.26 -9.35 17.16
CA ILE A 175 -22.22 -9.33 16.05
C ILE A 175 -21.57 -9.84 14.76
N CYS A 176 -20.27 -9.55 14.53
CA CYS A 176 -19.52 -10.15 13.43
C CYS A 176 -19.59 -11.67 13.49
N ARG A 177 -19.23 -12.30 14.61
CA ARG A 177 -19.31 -13.75 14.80
C ARG A 177 -20.73 -14.27 14.56
N GLN A 178 -21.76 -13.59 15.07
CA GLN A 178 -23.15 -13.98 14.84
C GLN A 178 -23.52 -13.93 13.35
N ARG A 179 -23.10 -12.91 12.60
CA ARG A 179 -23.35 -12.80 11.16
C ARG A 179 -22.60 -13.87 10.37
N VAL A 180 -21.36 -14.18 10.74
CA VAL A 180 -20.57 -15.27 10.13
C VAL A 180 -21.25 -16.61 10.35
N ASN A 181 -21.70 -16.91 11.58
CA ASN A 181 -22.45 -18.14 11.87
C ASN A 181 -23.78 -18.22 11.09
N LYS A 182 -24.50 -17.10 10.97
CA LYS A 182 -25.70 -17.02 10.16
C LYS A 182 -25.41 -17.25 8.67
N LEU A 183 -24.29 -16.73 8.16
CA LEU A 183 -23.83 -16.96 6.79
C LEU A 183 -23.56 -18.44 6.57
N LEU A 184 -22.79 -19.07 7.47
CA LEU A 184 -22.49 -20.51 7.41
C LEU A 184 -23.75 -21.35 7.27
N LEU A 185 -24.72 -21.17 8.17
CA LEU A 185 -25.96 -21.92 8.15
C LEU A 185 -26.75 -21.73 6.84
N LYS A 186 -26.79 -20.51 6.34
CA LYS A 186 -27.47 -20.21 5.06
C LYS A 186 -26.75 -20.82 3.87
N VAL A 187 -25.42 -20.78 3.83
CA VAL A 187 -24.61 -21.42 2.77
C VAL A 187 -24.84 -22.94 2.78
N ILE A 188 -24.74 -23.58 3.94
CA ILE A 188 -25.01 -25.02 4.08
C ILE A 188 -26.42 -25.36 3.56
N ASN A 189 -27.42 -24.56 3.91
CA ASN A 189 -28.80 -24.80 3.44
C ASN A 189 -28.91 -24.65 1.91
N ILE A 190 -28.28 -23.63 1.31
CA ILE A 190 -28.24 -23.44 -0.15
C ILE A 190 -27.55 -24.63 -0.82
N CYS A 191 -26.44 -25.10 -0.28
CA CYS A 191 -25.70 -26.25 -0.81
C CYS A 191 -26.55 -27.52 -0.77
N ASN A 192 -27.24 -27.76 0.31
CA ASN A 192 -28.14 -28.93 0.45
C ASN A 192 -29.31 -28.88 -0.55
N LEU A 193 -29.96 -27.71 -0.69
CA LEU A 193 -31.08 -27.51 -1.61
C LEU A 193 -30.68 -27.69 -3.08
N ASN A 194 -29.46 -27.32 -3.44
CA ASN A 194 -28.98 -27.35 -4.82
C ASN A 194 -27.97 -28.47 -5.09
N ASN A 195 -27.77 -29.38 -4.12
CA ASN A 195 -26.82 -30.51 -4.19
C ASN A 195 -25.37 -30.07 -4.56
N ILE A 196 -24.92 -28.93 -4.01
CA ILE A 196 -23.56 -28.43 -4.21
C ILE A 196 -22.59 -29.26 -3.35
N LYS A 197 -21.54 -29.78 -3.96
CA LYS A 197 -20.52 -30.61 -3.29
C LYS A 197 -19.14 -29.94 -3.30
N LYS A 198 -18.96 -28.88 -4.06
CA LYS A 198 -17.71 -28.15 -4.13
C LYS A 198 -17.97 -26.62 -4.17
N ILE A 199 -17.22 -25.90 -3.37
CA ILE A 199 -17.32 -24.44 -3.24
C ILE A 199 -15.95 -23.80 -3.41
N TYR A 200 -15.88 -22.77 -4.24
CA TYR A 200 -14.79 -21.81 -4.24
C TYR A 200 -15.11 -20.71 -3.23
N VAL A 201 -14.33 -20.65 -2.16
CA VAL A 201 -14.45 -19.59 -1.16
C VAL A 201 -13.46 -18.49 -1.53
N VAL A 202 -13.99 -17.36 -1.98
CA VAL A 202 -13.22 -16.22 -2.49
C VAL A 202 -13.25 -15.12 -1.44
N ASN A 203 -12.13 -14.95 -0.73
CA ASN A 203 -11.96 -13.83 0.20
C ASN A 203 -11.43 -12.61 -0.57
N LEU A 204 -12.28 -11.61 -0.73
CA LEU A 204 -11.97 -10.37 -1.44
C LEU A 204 -11.44 -9.26 -0.52
N GLY A 205 -11.04 -9.58 0.71
CA GLY A 205 -10.35 -8.67 1.61
C GLY A 205 -11.24 -7.84 2.52
N ASP A 206 -10.63 -6.88 3.19
CA ASP A 206 -11.20 -6.03 4.24
C ASP A 206 -11.87 -6.84 5.37
N LEU A 207 -11.18 -7.92 5.80
CA LEU A 207 -11.61 -8.72 6.93
C LEU A 207 -11.46 -7.97 8.25
N ILE A 208 -10.43 -7.14 8.39
CA ILE A 208 -10.17 -6.30 9.57
C ILE A 208 -10.57 -4.85 9.32
N CYS A 209 -10.94 -4.14 10.37
CA CYS A 209 -11.13 -2.70 10.31
C CYS A 209 -9.82 -1.96 9.99
N GLY A 210 -8.70 -2.48 10.51
CA GLY A 210 -7.39 -1.91 10.26
C GLY A 210 -7.14 -0.59 10.99
N ARG A 211 -6.16 0.17 10.49
CA ARG A 211 -5.75 1.45 11.10
C ARG A 211 -5.50 2.58 10.11
N ILE A 212 -6.05 2.47 8.91
CA ILE A 212 -5.74 3.38 7.80
C ILE A 212 -6.25 4.81 8.00
N HIS A 213 -7.27 4.99 8.84
CA HIS A 213 -7.80 6.29 9.24
C HIS A 213 -7.82 6.44 10.75
N LEU A 214 -7.64 7.68 11.24
CA LEU A 214 -7.68 7.94 12.68
C LEU A 214 -9.05 7.62 13.29
N THR A 215 -10.13 7.89 12.58
CA THR A 215 -11.50 7.58 12.98
C THR A 215 -11.69 6.09 13.24
N LEU A 216 -11.24 5.23 12.31
CA LEU A 216 -11.31 3.78 12.47
C LEU A 216 -10.54 3.29 13.71
N ARG A 217 -9.38 3.91 14.01
CA ARG A 217 -8.61 3.58 15.22
C ARG A 217 -9.31 3.99 16.51
N LEU A 218 -10.07 5.06 16.49
CA LEU A 218 -10.84 5.54 17.65
C LEU A 218 -12.14 4.74 17.84
N GLU A 219 -12.71 4.25 16.76
CA GLU A 219 -13.93 3.43 16.74
C GLU A 219 -13.64 1.93 16.91
N SER A 220 -12.37 1.52 16.81
CA SER A 220 -11.97 0.14 17.00
C SER A 220 -11.83 -0.20 18.49
N ARG A 221 -12.49 -1.28 18.89
CA ARG A 221 -12.37 -1.84 20.25
C ARG A 221 -11.05 -2.57 20.47
N GLU A 222 -10.47 -3.12 19.41
CA GLU A 222 -9.29 -3.96 19.43
C GLU A 222 -8.18 -3.38 18.56
N ASP A 223 -6.93 -3.63 18.94
CA ASP A 223 -5.78 -3.30 18.10
C ASP A 223 -5.73 -4.20 16.86
N VAL A 224 -4.99 -3.76 15.83
CA VAL A 224 -4.97 -4.43 14.52
C VAL A 224 -4.37 -5.85 14.57
N ILE A 225 -3.54 -6.16 15.55
CA ILE A 225 -2.97 -7.50 15.73
C ILE A 225 -4.06 -8.42 16.23
N SER A 226 -4.77 -8.03 17.30
CA SER A 226 -5.92 -8.75 17.84
C SER A 226 -7.00 -8.94 16.78
N GLN A 227 -7.33 -7.90 16.01
CA GLN A 227 -8.26 -8.00 14.88
C GLN A 227 -7.84 -9.10 13.90
N THR A 228 -6.56 -9.13 13.51
CA THR A 228 -6.06 -10.10 12.52
C THR A 228 -6.08 -11.52 13.07
N MET A 229 -5.69 -11.70 14.31
CA MET A 229 -5.68 -13.01 14.97
C MET A 229 -7.08 -13.56 15.09
N GLU A 230 -8.00 -12.78 15.65
CA GLU A 230 -9.39 -13.19 15.89
C GLU A 230 -10.15 -13.48 14.59
N VAL A 231 -10.05 -12.60 13.58
CA VAL A 231 -10.75 -12.81 12.32
C VAL A 231 -10.20 -14.03 11.57
N SER A 232 -8.89 -14.29 11.69
CA SER A 232 -8.28 -15.48 11.08
C SER A 232 -8.79 -16.76 11.71
N GLU A 233 -8.98 -16.79 13.03
CA GLU A 233 -9.60 -17.97 13.70
C GLU A 233 -11.07 -18.11 13.37
N ILE A 234 -11.85 -17.02 13.36
CA ILE A 234 -13.26 -17.05 12.93
C ILE A 234 -13.37 -17.64 11.52
N LEU A 235 -12.50 -17.26 10.60
CA LEU A 235 -12.49 -17.77 9.24
C LEU A 235 -12.04 -19.23 9.19
N ALA A 236 -11.08 -19.63 10.02
CA ALA A 236 -10.65 -21.03 10.14
C ALA A 236 -11.80 -21.93 10.63
N GLU A 237 -12.50 -21.52 11.69
CA GLU A 237 -13.70 -22.20 12.19
C GLU A 237 -14.77 -22.31 11.10
N PHE A 238 -15.06 -21.22 10.41
CA PHE A 238 -16.04 -21.18 9.33
C PHE A 238 -15.69 -22.16 8.19
N LEU A 239 -14.44 -22.17 7.72
CA LEU A 239 -13.98 -23.06 6.66
C LEU A 239 -13.98 -24.51 7.11
N ASN A 240 -13.54 -24.79 8.33
CA ASN A 240 -13.55 -26.15 8.88
C ASN A 240 -14.97 -26.72 8.93
N GLU A 241 -15.92 -25.93 9.46
CA GLU A 241 -17.33 -26.38 9.54
C GLU A 241 -17.95 -26.56 8.15
N LEU A 242 -17.73 -25.60 7.23
CA LEU A 242 -18.28 -25.71 5.87
C LEU A 242 -17.70 -26.90 5.12
N SER A 243 -16.45 -27.27 5.37
CA SER A 243 -15.77 -28.41 4.76
C SER A 243 -16.34 -29.78 5.16
N GLN A 244 -17.19 -29.87 6.20
CA GLN A 244 -17.90 -31.09 6.55
C GLN A 244 -19.03 -31.40 5.55
N TYR A 245 -19.46 -30.39 4.78
CA TYR A 245 -20.59 -30.50 3.84
C TYR A 245 -20.15 -30.49 2.37
N CYS A 246 -19.05 -29.80 2.07
CA CYS A 246 -18.57 -29.59 0.70
C CYS A 246 -17.05 -29.59 0.65
N ASP A 247 -16.45 -29.98 -0.46
CA ASP A 247 -15.04 -29.72 -0.76
C ASP A 247 -14.84 -28.22 -0.99
N LEU A 248 -13.82 -27.65 -0.39
CA LEU A 248 -13.52 -26.22 -0.48
C LEU A 248 -12.25 -25.95 -1.29
N VAL A 249 -12.32 -24.92 -2.12
CA VAL A 249 -11.15 -24.30 -2.74
C VAL A 249 -11.09 -22.85 -2.25
N TYR A 250 -10.15 -22.54 -1.37
CA TYR A 250 -9.98 -21.20 -0.81
C TYR A 250 -8.96 -20.39 -1.62
N THR A 251 -9.31 -19.16 -1.88
CA THR A 251 -8.43 -18.16 -2.49
C THR A 251 -8.73 -16.77 -1.91
N ASP A 252 -7.75 -15.87 -1.93
CA ASP A 252 -7.87 -14.53 -1.36
C ASP A 252 -7.09 -13.49 -2.17
N CYS A 253 -7.39 -12.22 -1.97
CA CYS A 253 -6.64 -11.11 -2.55
C CYS A 253 -6.30 -10.05 -1.50
N LEU A 254 -5.28 -9.25 -1.81
CA LEU A 254 -4.89 -8.11 -0.99
C LEU A 254 -5.95 -6.99 -1.02
N ASP A 255 -6.06 -6.28 0.09
CA ASP A 255 -7.02 -5.21 0.32
C ASP A 255 -6.35 -3.88 0.74
N ASN A 256 -7.15 -2.89 1.09
CA ASN A 256 -6.62 -1.60 1.51
C ASN A 256 -6.65 -1.37 3.04
N HIS A 257 -7.51 -2.04 3.80
CA HIS A 257 -7.61 -1.87 5.24
C HIS A 257 -6.50 -2.57 6.02
N SER A 258 -5.95 -3.64 5.46
CA SER A 258 -4.92 -4.45 6.11
C SER A 258 -3.49 -3.88 5.98
N ARG A 259 -3.28 -2.78 5.23
CA ARG A 259 -1.95 -2.19 5.06
C ARG A 259 -1.38 -1.67 6.38
N LEU A 260 -0.07 -1.86 6.57
CA LEU A 260 0.62 -1.44 7.80
C LEU A 260 0.84 0.08 7.87
N GLU A 261 1.10 0.72 6.72
CA GLU A 261 1.29 2.16 6.65
C GLU A 261 -0.02 2.87 6.29
N PRO A 262 -0.55 3.76 7.18
CA PRO A 262 -1.78 4.50 6.91
C PRO A 262 -1.74 5.37 5.65
N ARG A 263 -0.58 6.00 5.38
CA ARG A 263 -0.41 6.84 4.20
C ARG A 263 -0.23 5.99 2.95
N LYS A 264 -1.20 6.03 2.04
CA LYS A 264 -1.19 5.25 0.80
C LYS A 264 0.06 5.46 -0.06
N SER A 265 0.63 6.67 -0.08
CA SER A 265 1.84 7.01 -0.84
C SER A 265 3.13 6.42 -0.27
N GLU A 266 3.12 5.99 0.99
CA GLU A 266 4.26 5.43 1.72
C GLU A 266 4.07 3.92 1.96
N ALA A 267 2.89 3.39 1.69
CA ALA A 267 2.56 1.98 1.90
C ALA A 267 3.21 1.09 0.82
N MET A 268 3.90 0.06 1.27
CA MET A 268 4.39 -1.01 0.40
C MET A 268 3.31 -2.10 0.28
N GLU A 269 3.04 -2.54 -0.93
CA GLU A 269 1.93 -3.45 -1.24
C GLU A 269 2.01 -4.78 -0.47
N LEU A 270 3.21 -5.33 -0.32
CA LEU A 270 3.42 -6.60 0.37
C LEU A 270 3.56 -6.48 1.90
N GLU A 271 3.67 -5.24 2.42
CA GLU A 271 3.65 -4.98 3.86
C GLU A 271 2.22 -4.81 4.36
N THR A 272 1.50 -5.91 4.41
CA THR A 272 0.07 -5.93 4.74
C THR A 272 -0.28 -7.11 5.64
N LEU A 273 -1.17 -6.88 6.60
CA LEU A 273 -1.72 -7.91 7.48
C LEU A 273 -2.60 -8.92 6.73
N ALA A 274 -3.10 -8.58 5.53
CA ALA A 274 -3.86 -9.50 4.68
C ALA A 274 -3.10 -10.80 4.36
N ARG A 275 -1.77 -10.80 4.38
CA ARG A 275 -0.94 -11.99 4.14
C ARG A 275 -0.86 -12.94 5.34
N ILE A 276 -1.21 -12.48 6.54
CA ILE A 276 -1.17 -13.28 7.75
C ILE A 276 -2.33 -14.29 7.76
N THR A 277 -3.53 -13.87 7.42
CA THR A 277 -4.72 -14.73 7.42
C THR A 277 -4.55 -15.99 6.55
N PRO A 278 -4.18 -15.94 5.25
CA PRO A 278 -3.99 -17.15 4.45
C PRO A 278 -2.84 -18.03 4.95
N TRP A 279 -1.76 -17.42 5.47
CA TRP A 279 -0.69 -18.19 6.10
C TRP A 279 -1.21 -18.95 7.31
N TYR A 280 -1.94 -18.28 8.21
CA TYR A 280 -2.55 -18.89 9.38
C TYR A 280 -3.50 -20.03 8.99
N LEU A 281 -4.40 -19.79 8.05
CA LEU A 281 -5.37 -20.81 7.58
C LEU A 281 -4.67 -22.06 7.03
N LYS A 282 -3.60 -21.88 6.23
CA LYS A 282 -2.80 -23.01 5.70
C LYS A 282 -2.20 -23.86 6.83
N GLN A 283 -1.73 -23.24 7.91
CA GLN A 283 -1.19 -23.97 9.07
C GLN A 283 -2.30 -24.60 9.91
N ARG A 284 -3.31 -23.81 10.25
CA ARG A 284 -4.41 -24.20 11.15
C ARG A 284 -5.26 -25.35 10.59
N LEU A 285 -5.46 -25.35 9.28
CA LEU A 285 -6.30 -26.31 8.57
C LEU A 285 -5.49 -27.37 7.80
N SER A 286 -4.19 -27.50 8.05
CA SER A 286 -3.29 -28.39 7.32
C SER A 286 -3.70 -29.86 7.35
N ALA A 287 -4.38 -30.33 8.40
CA ALA A 287 -4.90 -31.69 8.52
C ALA A 287 -6.22 -31.92 7.78
N ASN A 288 -6.92 -30.87 7.37
CA ASN A 288 -8.20 -30.96 6.70
C ASN A 288 -8.04 -31.16 5.18
N LYS A 289 -8.31 -32.38 4.70
CA LYS A 289 -8.11 -32.76 3.29
C LYS A 289 -9.20 -32.23 2.34
N ASN A 290 -10.31 -31.74 2.88
CA ASN A 290 -11.44 -31.22 2.09
C ASN A 290 -11.21 -29.73 1.73
N ILE A 291 -10.13 -29.11 2.22
CA ILE A 291 -9.81 -27.73 1.92
C ILE A 291 -8.52 -27.66 1.09
N LYS A 292 -8.61 -27.05 -0.09
CA LYS A 292 -7.48 -26.76 -0.96
C LYS A 292 -7.26 -25.25 -1.01
N PHE A 293 -6.01 -24.83 -0.90
CA PHE A 293 -5.63 -23.42 -1.03
C PHE A 293 -5.10 -23.18 -2.46
N LEU A 294 -5.65 -22.18 -3.12
CA LEU A 294 -5.24 -21.77 -4.45
C LEU A 294 -4.45 -20.46 -4.36
N ASP A 295 -3.23 -20.48 -4.91
CA ASP A 295 -2.40 -19.29 -4.98
C ASP A 295 -2.75 -18.45 -6.22
N ASN A 296 -2.63 -17.13 -6.10
CA ASN A 296 -2.92 -16.20 -7.18
C ASN A 296 -1.88 -16.31 -8.30
N LYS A 297 -2.36 -16.27 -9.54
CA LYS A 297 -1.52 -16.50 -10.73
C LYS A 297 -0.88 -15.22 -11.25
N TYR A 298 -1.57 -14.09 -11.18
CA TYR A 298 -1.17 -12.85 -11.88
C TYR A 298 -0.55 -11.84 -10.92
N ALA A 299 -1.22 -11.57 -9.81
CA ALA A 299 -0.76 -10.67 -8.75
C ALA A 299 -1.46 -11.03 -7.45
N ASP A 300 -0.91 -10.64 -6.30
CA ASP A 300 -1.47 -10.99 -4.99
C ASP A 300 -2.83 -10.33 -4.72
N ASP A 301 -3.20 -9.30 -5.48
CA ASP A 301 -4.48 -8.60 -5.40
C ASP A 301 -5.51 -9.05 -6.47
N ILE A 302 -5.17 -10.06 -7.28
CA ILE A 302 -6.05 -10.60 -8.34
C ILE A 302 -6.25 -12.09 -8.15
N VAL A 303 -7.45 -12.48 -7.73
CA VAL A 303 -7.90 -13.86 -7.72
C VAL A 303 -8.22 -14.31 -9.14
N SER A 304 -7.85 -15.54 -9.52
CA SER A 304 -8.19 -16.11 -10.82
C SER A 304 -8.29 -17.64 -10.72
N PHE A 305 -9.43 -18.18 -11.13
CA PHE A 305 -9.66 -19.62 -11.19
C PHE A 305 -10.69 -19.95 -12.28
N SER A 306 -10.82 -21.24 -12.57
CA SER A 306 -11.88 -21.74 -13.46
C SER A 306 -12.86 -22.62 -12.69
N VAL A 307 -14.15 -22.41 -12.91
CA VAL A 307 -15.24 -23.19 -12.35
C VAL A 307 -16.08 -23.78 -13.49
N LEU A 308 -16.15 -25.10 -13.58
CA LEU A 308 -16.90 -25.83 -14.62
C LEU A 308 -16.65 -25.35 -16.06
N GLY A 309 -15.42 -24.89 -16.34
CA GLY A 309 -15.00 -24.38 -17.65
C GLY A 309 -15.11 -22.86 -17.82
N HIS A 310 -15.77 -22.16 -16.91
CA HIS A 310 -15.87 -20.69 -16.91
C HIS A 310 -14.68 -20.04 -16.20
N GLU A 311 -14.14 -18.96 -16.78
CA GLU A 311 -13.04 -18.20 -16.21
C GLU A 311 -13.57 -17.12 -15.26
N VAL A 312 -13.07 -17.12 -14.03
CA VAL A 312 -13.48 -16.20 -12.96
C VAL A 312 -12.28 -15.38 -12.51
N ALA A 313 -12.45 -14.06 -12.41
CA ALA A 313 -11.50 -13.17 -11.77
C ALA A 313 -12.15 -12.45 -10.59
N GLY A 314 -11.35 -12.13 -9.57
CA GLY A 314 -11.82 -11.38 -8.39
C GLY A 314 -10.78 -10.40 -7.90
N VAL A 315 -11.25 -9.25 -7.41
CA VAL A 315 -10.43 -8.20 -6.82
C VAL A 315 -11.15 -7.56 -5.64
N HIS A 316 -10.40 -6.96 -4.71
CA HIS A 316 -11.06 -6.18 -3.67
C HIS A 316 -11.86 -4.99 -4.26
N GLY A 317 -11.30 -4.26 -5.23
CA GLY A 317 -12.00 -3.17 -5.91
C GLY A 317 -11.50 -1.75 -5.57
N HIS A 318 -10.64 -1.59 -4.57
CA HIS A 318 -10.11 -0.27 -4.16
C HIS A 318 -9.18 0.40 -5.19
N LYS A 319 -8.71 -0.35 -6.19
CA LYS A 319 -7.91 0.13 -7.32
C LYS A 319 -8.74 0.38 -8.57
N ASP A 320 -10.00 -0.08 -8.58
CA ASP A 320 -10.84 -0.13 -9.78
C ASP A 320 -12.13 0.67 -9.60
N LYS A 321 -12.51 1.39 -10.66
CA LYS A 321 -13.88 1.91 -10.73
C LYS A 321 -14.83 0.80 -11.16
N PRO A 322 -16.06 0.73 -10.62
CA PRO A 322 -17.01 -0.34 -10.93
C PRO A 322 -17.27 -0.55 -12.43
N ASP A 323 -17.31 0.54 -13.21
CA ASP A 323 -17.51 0.54 -14.66
C ASP A 323 -16.29 0.11 -15.48
N LYS A 324 -15.10 -0.02 -14.85
CA LYS A 324 -13.83 -0.33 -15.53
C LYS A 324 -13.20 -1.65 -15.10
N VAL A 325 -13.68 -2.26 -14.02
CA VAL A 325 -13.04 -3.46 -13.44
C VAL A 325 -12.95 -4.61 -14.44
N ILE A 326 -13.97 -4.86 -15.26
CA ILE A 326 -13.95 -5.89 -16.30
C ILE A 326 -12.81 -5.63 -17.29
N ASN A 327 -12.71 -4.42 -17.83
CA ASN A 327 -11.67 -4.07 -18.81
C ASN A 327 -10.27 -4.13 -18.17
N ASN A 328 -10.14 -3.73 -16.91
CA ASN A 328 -8.89 -3.81 -16.17
C ASN A 328 -8.48 -5.28 -15.97
N MET A 329 -9.41 -6.17 -15.62
CA MET A 329 -9.13 -7.59 -15.46
C MET A 329 -8.73 -8.25 -16.79
N ILE A 330 -9.41 -7.93 -17.90
CA ILE A 330 -9.00 -8.41 -19.22
C ILE A 330 -7.57 -7.95 -19.55
N SER A 331 -7.25 -6.69 -19.26
CA SER A 331 -5.92 -6.12 -19.54
C SER A 331 -4.83 -6.76 -18.69
N MET A 332 -5.10 -7.01 -17.41
CA MET A 332 -4.14 -7.58 -16.46
C MET A 332 -3.94 -9.08 -16.67
N THR A 333 -5.01 -9.83 -16.87
CA THR A 333 -4.95 -11.29 -17.02
C THR A 333 -4.67 -11.72 -18.46
N ARG A 334 -4.87 -10.82 -19.43
CA ARG A 334 -4.83 -11.09 -20.89
C ARG A 334 -5.80 -12.22 -21.29
N LYS A 335 -6.86 -12.37 -20.53
CA LYS A 335 -7.92 -13.34 -20.76
C LYS A 335 -9.27 -12.67 -20.64
N ARG A 336 -10.24 -13.18 -21.41
CA ARG A 336 -11.63 -12.88 -21.19
C ARG A 336 -12.12 -13.68 -19.97
N ASN A 337 -12.78 -13.03 -19.05
CA ASN A 337 -13.42 -13.66 -17.92
C ASN A 337 -14.93 -13.72 -18.17
N ASP A 338 -15.57 -14.81 -17.76
CA ASP A 338 -17.03 -14.95 -17.80
C ASP A 338 -17.67 -14.28 -16.59
N LEU A 339 -16.92 -14.24 -15.46
CA LEU A 339 -17.34 -13.58 -14.23
C LEU A 339 -16.20 -12.77 -13.63
N VAL A 340 -16.50 -11.52 -13.25
CA VAL A 340 -15.62 -10.68 -12.42
C VAL A 340 -16.31 -10.35 -11.11
N ILE A 341 -15.67 -10.68 -9.99
CA ILE A 341 -16.19 -10.43 -8.64
C ILE A 341 -15.37 -9.28 -8.02
N SER A 342 -16.07 -8.33 -7.42
CA SER A 342 -15.42 -7.21 -6.68
C SER A 342 -16.14 -6.95 -5.36
N SER A 343 -15.50 -6.15 -4.48
CA SER A 343 -16.04 -5.70 -3.19
C SER A 343 -15.74 -4.22 -2.94
N HIS A 344 -15.39 -3.80 -1.74
CA HIS A 344 -14.98 -2.45 -1.36
C HIS A 344 -16.10 -1.40 -1.31
N TYR A 345 -17.05 -1.46 -2.22
CA TYR A 345 -18.15 -0.49 -2.28
C TYR A 345 -19.31 -0.81 -1.33
N HIS A 346 -19.20 -1.91 -0.58
CA HIS A 346 -20.12 -2.37 0.47
C HIS A 346 -21.55 -2.61 0.01
N HIS A 347 -21.83 -2.65 -1.30
CA HIS A 347 -23.17 -2.92 -1.81
C HIS A 347 -23.19 -4.00 -2.88
N PHE A 348 -24.26 -4.78 -2.87
CA PHE A 348 -24.52 -5.73 -3.93
C PHE A 348 -24.90 -5.00 -5.22
N SER A 349 -24.23 -5.32 -6.30
CA SER A 349 -24.66 -4.99 -7.66
C SER A 349 -24.32 -6.13 -8.61
N CYS A 350 -25.09 -6.25 -9.67
CA CYS A 350 -24.91 -7.23 -10.73
C CYS A 350 -25.17 -6.53 -12.05
N ASP A 351 -24.20 -6.52 -12.93
CA ASP A 351 -24.28 -5.95 -14.28
C ASP A 351 -23.42 -6.73 -15.25
N GLU A 352 -23.77 -6.67 -16.52
CA GLU A 352 -23.11 -7.39 -17.58
C GLU A 352 -22.51 -6.42 -18.61
N SER A 353 -21.29 -6.70 -19.05
CA SER A 353 -20.61 -5.96 -20.10
C SER A 353 -19.62 -6.85 -20.83
N HIS A 354 -19.59 -6.78 -22.15
CA HIS A 354 -18.70 -7.59 -23.00
C HIS A 354 -18.85 -9.10 -22.79
N GLU A 355 -20.07 -9.56 -22.57
CA GLU A 355 -20.41 -10.98 -22.23
C GLU A 355 -19.67 -11.47 -20.97
N CYS A 356 -19.34 -10.56 -20.07
CA CYS A 356 -18.76 -10.85 -18.76
C CYS A 356 -19.68 -10.28 -17.70
N LEU A 357 -20.10 -11.14 -16.78
CA LEU A 357 -20.90 -10.73 -15.63
C LEU A 357 -20.00 -10.10 -14.57
N ARG A 358 -20.42 -8.96 -14.03
CA ARG A 358 -19.79 -8.36 -12.86
C ARG A 358 -20.69 -8.46 -11.64
N ILE A 359 -20.16 -8.98 -10.56
CA ILE A 359 -20.85 -9.03 -9.27
C ILE A 359 -20.03 -8.30 -8.23
N SER A 360 -20.64 -7.28 -7.60
CA SER A 360 -20.10 -6.64 -6.43
C SER A 360 -20.64 -7.32 -5.16
N ASN A 361 -19.75 -7.70 -4.25
CA ASN A 361 -20.14 -8.28 -2.98
C ASN A 361 -20.62 -7.20 -2.00
N GLY A 362 -21.55 -7.55 -1.14
CA GLY A 362 -21.99 -6.67 -0.06
C GLY A 362 -21.05 -6.73 1.14
N SER A 363 -21.16 -5.77 2.06
CA SER A 363 -20.43 -5.78 3.32
C SER A 363 -21.11 -6.66 4.37
N LEU A 364 -20.33 -7.48 5.10
CA LEU A 364 -20.81 -8.21 6.27
C LEU A 364 -21.07 -7.23 7.44
N MET A 365 -20.23 -6.20 7.57
CA MET A 365 -20.39 -5.17 8.59
C MET A 365 -21.68 -4.36 8.39
N GLY A 366 -22.03 -4.01 7.15
CA GLY A 366 -23.15 -3.11 6.84
C GLY A 366 -22.73 -1.64 6.85
N VAL A 367 -23.61 -0.76 7.35
CA VAL A 367 -23.41 0.69 7.35
C VAL A 367 -22.58 1.12 8.56
N ASP A 368 -21.46 1.80 8.31
CA ASP A 368 -20.66 2.49 9.31
C ASP A 368 -20.96 4.02 9.31
N GLN A 369 -20.23 4.77 10.12
CA GLN A 369 -20.37 6.22 10.17
C GLN A 369 -19.97 6.89 8.85
N TYR A 370 -18.90 6.39 8.19
CA TYR A 370 -18.45 6.91 6.91
C TYR A 370 -19.51 6.75 5.80
N ALA A 371 -20.12 5.57 5.70
CA ALA A 371 -21.21 5.34 4.75
C ALA A 371 -22.42 6.24 5.05
N GLN A 372 -22.75 6.42 6.34
CA GLN A 372 -23.83 7.33 6.77
C GLN A 372 -23.56 8.78 6.33
N ASP A 373 -22.34 9.28 6.51
CA ASP A 373 -21.95 10.63 6.12
C ASP A 373 -22.05 10.85 4.60
N LEU A 374 -21.81 9.79 3.82
CA LEU A 374 -22.02 9.77 2.37
C LEU A 374 -23.49 9.50 1.97
N ARG A 375 -24.41 9.34 2.93
CA ARG A 375 -25.82 8.97 2.73
C ARG A 375 -26.01 7.65 1.99
N LEU A 376 -25.11 6.69 2.22
CA LEU A 376 -25.17 5.35 1.69
C LEU A 376 -25.69 4.40 2.77
N THR A 377 -26.69 3.59 2.42
CA THR A 377 -27.28 2.61 3.34
C THR A 377 -27.45 1.28 2.63
N ASN A 378 -26.90 0.22 3.20
CA ASN A 378 -27.03 -1.13 2.69
C ASN A 378 -27.27 -2.13 3.83
N LYS A 379 -28.06 -3.16 3.56
CA LYS A 379 -28.18 -4.27 4.51
C LYS A 379 -26.93 -5.13 4.48
N PRO A 380 -26.42 -5.57 5.65
CA PRO A 380 -25.33 -6.53 5.72
C PRO A 380 -25.62 -7.74 4.85
N SER A 381 -24.73 -8.09 3.95
CA SER A 381 -24.91 -9.23 3.05
C SER A 381 -23.59 -9.75 2.50
N GLN A 382 -23.59 -11.02 2.12
CA GLN A 382 -22.54 -11.66 1.33
C GLN A 382 -23.21 -12.43 0.19
N ASN A 383 -22.46 -12.73 -0.88
CA ASN A 383 -23.02 -13.38 -2.06
C ASN A 383 -22.59 -14.84 -2.15
N PHE A 384 -23.51 -15.69 -2.58
CA PHE A 384 -23.24 -17.07 -3.00
C PHE A 384 -23.78 -17.27 -4.41
N ILE A 385 -22.90 -17.70 -5.32
CA ILE A 385 -23.21 -17.90 -6.73
C ILE A 385 -23.20 -19.39 -7.01
N ILE A 386 -24.18 -19.89 -7.72
CA ILE A 386 -24.22 -21.26 -8.24
C ILE A 386 -23.83 -21.23 -9.71
N SER A 387 -22.80 -21.97 -10.06
CA SER A 387 -22.35 -22.17 -11.43
C SER A 387 -22.71 -23.56 -11.93
N SER A 388 -23.05 -23.67 -13.21
CA SER A 388 -23.25 -24.93 -13.95
C SER A 388 -22.29 -24.96 -15.16
N GLU A 389 -22.28 -26.03 -15.91
CA GLU A 389 -21.52 -26.12 -17.17
C GLU A 389 -22.03 -25.12 -18.24
N GLU A 390 -23.32 -24.77 -18.17
CA GLU A 390 -23.98 -23.90 -19.15
C GLU A 390 -23.88 -22.40 -18.77
N ASP A 391 -23.85 -22.09 -17.47
CA ASP A 391 -23.91 -20.72 -16.96
C ASP A 391 -22.99 -20.53 -15.74
N VAL A 392 -22.12 -19.52 -15.81
CA VAL A 392 -21.20 -19.15 -14.71
C VAL A 392 -21.96 -18.66 -13.46
N ALA A 393 -23.17 -18.15 -13.63
CA ALA A 393 -24.01 -17.62 -12.56
C ALA A 393 -25.49 -18.03 -12.72
N GLU A 394 -25.76 -19.35 -12.81
CA GLU A 394 -27.11 -19.89 -12.91
C GLU A 394 -28.05 -19.35 -11.83
N ALA A 395 -27.51 -19.10 -10.62
CA ALA A 395 -28.26 -18.47 -9.54
C ALA A 395 -27.32 -17.60 -8.67
N ILE A 396 -27.80 -16.43 -8.27
CA ILE A 396 -27.07 -15.53 -7.37
C ILE A 396 -27.91 -15.34 -6.10
N TYR A 397 -27.37 -15.74 -4.97
CA TYR A 397 -27.97 -15.55 -3.66
C TYR A 397 -27.32 -14.38 -2.96
N LYS A 398 -28.02 -13.25 -2.84
CA LYS A 398 -27.68 -12.20 -1.89
C LYS A 398 -28.11 -12.62 -0.49
N ILE A 399 -27.18 -13.09 0.33
CA ILE A 399 -27.46 -13.59 1.68
C ILE A 399 -27.49 -12.40 2.65
N ASN A 400 -28.69 -11.97 3.04
CA ASN A 400 -28.85 -10.93 4.06
C ASN A 400 -28.55 -11.46 5.46
N LEU A 401 -27.81 -10.66 6.25
CA LEU A 401 -27.26 -11.02 7.55
C LEU A 401 -27.81 -10.18 8.73
N CYS A 402 -28.85 -9.38 8.45
CA CYS A 402 -29.56 -8.67 9.52
C CYS A 402 -30.23 -9.64 10.48
#